data_77fbad67398313742d011ef6f2329da8
#
_entry.id   77fbad67398313742d011ef6f2329da8
#
_cell.length_a   1.000
_cell.length_b   1.000
_cell.length_c   1.000
_cell.angle_alpha   90.00
_cell.angle_beta   90.00
_cell.angle_gamma   90.00
#
_symmetry.space_group_name_H-M   'P 1'
#
loop_
_entity.id
_entity.type
_entity.pdbx_description
1 polymer ?
#
loop_
_entity_poly.entity_id
_entity_poly.type
_entity_poly.pdbx_seq_one_letter_code
_entity_poly.pdbx_strand_id
1 'polypeptide(L)'
;MTILSVNKTRESEMGADALIFYCMDKKTKIIAHGALIAALYVALTYLQNLLIPGSATWAIQFRASEALCVLALFTPAAVWGLSVGCLLFNVSFAMALPLDFLVGTLATLLATGAMYLTRRWTVKGYPLLGMLLPAITNAMLVGWELSFYIGGGFWLNAMYVAIGEAAVLLSLGTGVYYAIKARNLDKQVF
;
A
#
# COMPACT_ATOMS: atom_id res chain seq x y z
N MET A 1 18.73 38.25 -9.78
CA MET A 1 18.96 36.90 -10.34
C MET A 1 17.61 36.25 -10.54
N THR A 2 17.16 36.08 -11.79
CA THR A 2 15.76 35.78 -12.13
C THR A 2 15.47 34.29 -11.92
N ILE A 3 14.27 33.93 -11.48
CA ILE A 3 13.79 32.53 -11.28
C ILE A 3 14.11 31.63 -12.47
N LEU A 4 14.10 32.19 -13.69
CA LEU A 4 14.44 31.51 -14.94
C LEU A 4 15.93 31.06 -15.02
N SER A 5 16.86 31.83 -14.44
CA SER A 5 18.28 31.49 -14.47
C SER A 5 18.61 30.36 -13.45
N VAL A 6 17.92 30.32 -12.33
CA VAL A 6 18.07 29.26 -11.32
C VAL A 6 17.52 27.94 -11.83
N ASN A 7 16.39 27.95 -12.56
CA ASN A 7 15.85 26.75 -13.18
C ASN A 7 16.80 26.19 -14.25
N LYS A 8 17.38 27.02 -15.10
CA LYS A 8 18.26 26.61 -16.19
C LYS A 8 19.57 25.96 -15.68
N THR A 9 20.09 26.46 -14.55
CA THR A 9 21.29 25.88 -13.91
C THR A 9 20.98 24.52 -13.26
N ARG A 10 19.79 24.36 -12.68
CA ARG A 10 19.34 23.10 -12.08
C ARG A 10 19.08 22.01 -13.14
N GLU A 11 18.55 22.41 -14.30
CA GLU A 11 18.33 21.50 -15.42
C GLU A 11 19.62 20.97 -16.02
N SER A 12 20.71 21.76 -16.03
CA SER A 12 22.02 21.35 -16.56
C SER A 12 22.79 20.38 -15.66
N GLU A 13 22.43 20.28 -14.40
CA GLU A 13 23.10 19.41 -13.41
C GLU A 13 22.36 18.08 -13.17
N MET A 14 21.13 17.94 -13.68
CA MET A 14 20.32 16.75 -13.50
C MET A 14 20.57 15.74 -14.63
N GLY A 15 20.69 14.46 -14.29
CA GLY A 15 20.70 13.38 -15.27
C GLY A 15 19.40 13.33 -16.07
N ALA A 16 19.42 12.73 -17.27
CA ALA A 16 18.26 12.69 -18.18
C ALA A 16 16.98 12.17 -17.51
N ASP A 17 17.08 11.15 -16.66
CA ASP A 17 15.93 10.55 -15.95
C ASP A 17 15.33 11.52 -14.90
N ALA A 18 16.20 12.26 -14.20
CA ALA A 18 15.78 13.27 -13.23
C ALA A 18 15.15 14.48 -13.93
N LEU A 19 15.62 14.84 -15.11
CA LEU A 19 15.08 15.93 -15.93
C LEU A 19 13.69 15.59 -16.46
N ILE A 20 13.47 14.38 -16.97
CA ILE A 20 12.17 13.89 -17.41
C ILE A 20 11.17 13.98 -16.24
N PHE A 21 11.59 13.50 -15.08
CA PHE A 21 10.73 13.51 -13.88
C PHE A 21 10.42 14.93 -13.38
N TYR A 22 11.36 15.85 -13.52
CA TYR A 22 11.18 17.26 -13.17
C TYR A 22 10.19 17.97 -14.11
N CYS A 23 10.24 17.68 -15.40
CA CYS A 23 9.37 18.28 -16.41
C CYS A 23 7.96 17.67 -16.45
N MET A 24 7.74 16.52 -15.77
CA MET A 24 6.41 15.90 -15.73
C MET A 24 5.39 16.74 -14.95
N ASP A 25 4.18 16.86 -15.52
CA ASP A 25 3.04 17.46 -14.83
C ASP A 25 2.69 16.68 -13.55
N LYS A 26 2.15 17.37 -12.55
CA LYS A 26 1.79 16.79 -11.24
C LYS A 26 0.89 15.56 -11.37
N LYS A 27 -0.04 15.56 -12.31
CA LYS A 27 -0.93 14.42 -12.58
C LYS A 27 -0.16 13.21 -13.09
N THR A 28 0.76 13.41 -14.01
CA THR A 28 1.61 12.36 -14.58
C THR A 28 2.51 11.74 -13.52
N LYS A 29 3.05 12.54 -12.59
CA LYS A 29 3.82 12.04 -11.44
C LYS A 29 2.99 11.12 -10.54
N ILE A 30 1.78 11.52 -10.21
CA ILE A 30 0.87 10.70 -9.39
C ILE A 30 0.57 9.36 -10.08
N ILE A 31 0.32 9.37 -11.39
CA ILE A 31 0.04 8.17 -12.19
C ILE A 31 1.28 7.27 -12.22
N ALA A 32 2.46 7.82 -12.50
CA ALA A 32 3.71 7.05 -12.57
C ALA A 32 4.07 6.41 -11.22
N HIS A 33 3.96 7.16 -10.11
CA HIS A 33 4.16 6.61 -8.78
C HIS A 33 3.13 5.52 -8.45
N GLY A 34 1.85 5.75 -8.77
CA GLY A 34 0.80 4.76 -8.56
C GLY A 34 1.05 3.47 -9.34
N ALA A 35 1.46 3.56 -10.60
CA ALA A 35 1.81 2.41 -11.43
C ALA A 35 3.01 1.62 -10.86
N LEU A 36 4.05 2.33 -10.40
CA LEU A 36 5.20 1.69 -9.76
C LEU A 36 4.80 0.97 -8.46
N ILE A 37 3.98 1.61 -7.63
CA ILE A 37 3.49 1.02 -6.37
C ILE A 37 2.62 -0.22 -6.68
N ALA A 38 1.75 -0.15 -7.70
CA ALA A 38 0.95 -1.29 -8.13
C ALA A 38 1.82 -2.47 -8.58
N ALA A 39 2.84 -2.21 -9.39
CA ALA A 39 3.78 -3.23 -9.84
C ALA A 39 4.56 -3.86 -8.68
N LEU A 40 5.02 -3.06 -7.71
CA LEU A 40 5.69 -3.54 -6.50
C LEU A 40 4.76 -4.40 -5.64
N TYR A 41 3.50 -3.99 -5.47
CA TYR A 41 2.51 -4.78 -4.73
C TYR A 41 2.32 -6.16 -5.35
N VAL A 42 2.07 -6.21 -6.66
CA VAL A 42 1.89 -7.47 -7.40
C VAL A 42 3.14 -8.34 -7.30
N ALA A 43 4.32 -7.76 -7.57
CA ALA A 43 5.58 -8.50 -7.53
C ALA A 43 5.87 -9.09 -6.15
N LEU A 44 5.70 -8.31 -5.06
CA LEU A 44 5.91 -8.77 -3.69
C LEU A 44 4.92 -9.86 -3.30
N THR A 45 3.65 -9.73 -3.68
CA THR A 45 2.63 -10.73 -3.36
C THR A 45 2.89 -12.04 -4.10
N TYR A 46 3.27 -11.99 -5.38
CA TYR A 46 3.67 -13.20 -6.13
C TYR A 46 4.94 -13.83 -5.58
N LEU A 47 5.96 -13.03 -5.29
CA LEU A 47 7.22 -13.53 -4.71
C LEU A 47 6.97 -14.21 -3.37
N GLN A 48 6.18 -13.59 -2.50
CA GLN A 48 5.81 -14.18 -1.22
C GLN A 48 5.07 -15.50 -1.40
N ASN A 49 4.10 -15.55 -2.32
CA ASN A 49 3.32 -16.76 -2.55
C ASN A 49 4.14 -17.87 -3.21
N LEU A 50 5.21 -17.52 -3.94
CA LEU A 50 6.20 -18.47 -4.44
C LEU A 50 7.06 -19.05 -3.32
N LEU A 51 7.48 -18.23 -2.36
CA LEU A 51 8.32 -18.63 -1.24
C LEU A 51 7.52 -19.38 -0.15
N ILE A 52 6.29 -18.96 0.09
CA ILE A 52 5.38 -19.53 1.11
C ILE A 52 4.02 -19.74 0.44
N PRO A 53 3.84 -20.88 -0.27
CA PRO A 53 2.60 -21.14 -1.00
C PRO A 53 1.37 -21.08 -0.10
N GLY A 54 0.33 -20.35 -0.55
CA GLY A 54 -0.92 -20.20 0.20
C GLY A 54 -0.93 -19.10 1.26
N SER A 55 0.20 -18.50 1.61
CA SER A 55 0.25 -17.47 2.66
C SER A 55 -0.63 -16.25 2.40
N ALA A 56 -0.94 -15.96 1.14
CA ALA A 56 -1.81 -14.87 0.75
C ALA A 56 -3.31 -15.23 0.79
N THR A 57 -3.64 -16.53 0.98
CA THR A 57 -5.02 -17.06 0.91
C THR A 57 -5.45 -17.84 2.13
N TRP A 58 -4.57 -18.02 3.12
CA TRP A 58 -4.92 -18.71 4.36
C TRP A 58 -5.87 -17.87 5.22
N ALA A 59 -6.53 -18.50 6.19
CA ALA A 59 -7.41 -17.84 7.14
C ALA A 59 -6.65 -16.72 7.91
N ILE A 60 -5.39 -16.95 8.28
CA ILE A 60 -4.48 -15.90 8.74
C ILE A 60 -3.72 -15.41 7.51
N GLN A 61 -4.26 -14.42 6.83
CA GLN A 61 -3.60 -13.85 5.65
C GLN A 61 -2.40 -13.02 6.09
N PHE A 62 -1.23 -13.47 5.72
CA PHE A 62 0.02 -12.75 5.93
C PHE A 62 0.52 -12.27 4.56
N ARG A 63 0.18 -11.04 4.19
CA ARG A 63 0.61 -10.43 2.92
C ARG A 63 1.68 -9.38 3.20
N ALA A 64 2.95 -9.69 2.88
CA ALA A 64 4.05 -8.74 3.06
C ALA A 64 3.87 -7.46 2.23
N SER A 65 3.16 -7.55 1.09
CA SER A 65 2.78 -6.40 0.27
C SER A 65 1.90 -5.38 1.00
N GLU A 66 1.16 -5.78 2.04
CA GLU A 66 0.36 -4.85 2.85
C GLU A 66 1.25 -3.87 3.64
N ALA A 67 2.53 -4.20 3.87
CA ALA A 67 3.49 -3.23 4.40
C ALA A 67 3.63 -1.97 3.52
N LEU A 68 3.35 -2.07 2.22
CA LEU A 68 3.33 -0.93 1.30
C LEU A 68 2.16 0.03 1.55
N CYS A 69 1.11 -0.39 2.29
CA CYS A 69 0.00 0.49 2.66
C CYS A 69 0.49 1.73 3.40
N VAL A 70 1.60 1.63 4.10
CA VAL A 70 2.29 2.75 4.77
C VAL A 70 2.60 3.91 3.82
N LEU A 71 2.81 3.65 2.53
CA LEU A 71 3.03 4.70 1.52
C LEU A 71 1.83 5.64 1.39
N ALA A 72 0.62 5.18 1.73
CA ALA A 72 -0.57 6.03 1.72
C ALA A 72 -0.52 7.16 2.77
N LEU A 73 0.30 7.03 3.82
CA LEU A 73 0.55 8.13 4.77
C LEU A 73 1.32 9.30 4.14
N PHE A 74 2.02 9.06 3.04
CA PHE A 74 2.90 10.04 2.40
C PHE A 74 2.35 10.56 1.07
N THR A 75 1.69 9.72 0.28
CA THR A 75 1.24 10.09 -1.06
C THR A 75 -0.14 9.53 -1.42
N PRO A 76 -1.01 10.34 -2.08
CA PRO A 76 -2.29 9.85 -2.59
C PRO A 76 -2.11 8.84 -3.75
N ALA A 77 -0.96 8.83 -4.43
CA ALA A 77 -0.64 7.88 -5.47
C ALA A 77 -0.67 6.44 -4.94
N ALA A 78 -0.32 6.22 -3.66
CA ALA A 78 -0.36 4.91 -3.04
C ALA A 78 -1.78 4.37 -2.86
N VAL A 79 -2.77 5.24 -2.62
CA VAL A 79 -4.17 4.82 -2.49
C VAL A 79 -4.64 4.11 -3.76
N TRP A 80 -4.41 4.73 -4.91
CA TRP A 80 -4.78 4.15 -6.21
C TRP A 80 -3.85 3.00 -6.62
N GLY A 81 -2.54 3.19 -6.43
CA GLY A 81 -1.53 2.19 -6.82
C GLY A 81 -1.73 0.85 -6.11
N LEU A 82 -1.95 0.87 -4.79
CA LEU A 82 -2.18 -0.34 -4.00
C LEU A 82 -3.52 -1.00 -4.35
N SER A 83 -4.58 -0.21 -4.55
CA SER A 83 -5.88 -0.74 -4.95
C SER A 83 -5.82 -1.41 -6.32
N VAL A 84 -5.15 -0.80 -7.30
CA VAL A 84 -4.92 -1.40 -8.62
C VAL A 84 -4.03 -2.63 -8.51
N GLY A 85 -2.96 -2.57 -7.72
CA GLY A 85 -2.09 -3.73 -7.47
C GLY A 85 -2.83 -4.92 -6.87
N CYS A 86 -3.68 -4.66 -5.86
CA CYS A 86 -4.54 -5.68 -5.25
C CYS A 86 -5.52 -6.28 -6.27
N LEU A 87 -6.17 -5.44 -7.08
CA LEU A 87 -7.07 -5.88 -8.14
C LEU A 87 -6.33 -6.79 -9.14
N LEU A 88 -5.19 -6.34 -9.66
CA LEU A 88 -4.41 -7.09 -10.63
C LEU A 88 -3.94 -8.44 -10.09
N PHE A 89 -3.47 -8.47 -8.83
CA PHE A 89 -3.10 -9.72 -8.20
C PHE A 89 -4.31 -10.67 -8.08
N ASN A 90 -5.41 -10.22 -7.50
CA ASN A 90 -6.57 -11.09 -7.23
C ASN A 90 -7.24 -11.59 -8.53
N VAL A 91 -7.27 -10.79 -9.60
CA VAL A 91 -7.79 -11.22 -10.90
C VAL A 91 -6.86 -12.23 -11.59
N SER A 92 -5.54 -12.06 -11.41
CA SER A 92 -4.54 -12.92 -12.09
C SER A 92 -4.18 -14.17 -11.29
N PHE A 93 -4.50 -14.23 -9.99
CA PHE A 93 -4.13 -15.35 -9.13
C PHE A 93 -5.22 -16.42 -9.10
N ALA A 94 -4.94 -17.59 -9.70
CA ALA A 94 -5.90 -18.67 -9.90
C ALA A 94 -6.50 -19.26 -8.61
N MET A 95 -5.86 -19.05 -7.45
CA MET A 95 -6.34 -19.54 -6.15
C MET A 95 -7.02 -18.47 -5.31
N ALA A 96 -7.25 -17.28 -5.84
CA ALA A 96 -8.04 -16.24 -5.18
C ALA A 96 -9.52 -16.67 -5.10
N LEU A 97 -10.20 -16.23 -4.05
CA LEU A 97 -11.65 -16.47 -3.94
C LEU A 97 -12.41 -15.67 -5.03
N PRO A 98 -13.57 -16.15 -5.45
CA PRO A 98 -14.29 -15.53 -6.56
C PRO A 98 -14.66 -14.06 -6.38
N LEU A 99 -14.82 -13.59 -5.13
CA LEU A 99 -15.08 -12.17 -4.82
C LEU A 99 -13.86 -11.38 -4.38
N ASP A 100 -12.71 -12.03 -4.21
CA ASP A 100 -11.47 -11.41 -3.69
C ASP A 100 -11.04 -10.20 -4.54
N PHE A 101 -11.26 -10.24 -5.87
CA PHE A 101 -10.95 -9.10 -6.74
C PHE A 101 -11.79 -7.86 -6.40
N LEU A 102 -13.01 -8.02 -5.90
CA LEU A 102 -13.88 -6.92 -5.52
C LEU A 102 -13.69 -6.56 -4.05
N VAL A 103 -13.82 -7.53 -3.15
CA VAL A 103 -13.78 -7.32 -1.69
C VAL A 103 -12.40 -6.87 -1.26
N GLY A 104 -11.33 -7.57 -1.68
CA GLY A 104 -9.95 -7.20 -1.36
C GLY A 104 -9.56 -5.84 -1.93
N THR A 105 -9.98 -5.53 -3.15
CA THR A 105 -9.70 -4.21 -3.76
C THR A 105 -10.43 -3.08 -3.03
N LEU A 106 -11.70 -3.27 -2.67
CA LEU A 106 -12.46 -2.29 -1.89
C LEU A 106 -11.88 -2.13 -0.48
N ALA A 107 -11.48 -3.22 0.17
CA ALA A 107 -10.84 -3.19 1.47
C ALA A 107 -9.53 -2.36 1.41
N THR A 108 -8.66 -2.64 0.43
CA THR A 108 -7.42 -1.89 0.23
C THR A 108 -7.67 -0.41 -0.07
N LEU A 109 -8.66 -0.09 -0.91
CA LEU A 109 -9.02 1.30 -1.23
C LEU A 109 -9.51 2.06 0.00
N LEU A 110 -10.41 1.47 0.77
CA LEU A 110 -10.95 2.08 1.99
C LEU A 110 -9.87 2.22 3.06
N ALA A 111 -9.07 1.18 3.27
CA ALA A 111 -7.96 1.19 4.22
C ALA A 111 -6.96 2.30 3.93
N THR A 112 -6.41 2.30 2.71
CA THR A 112 -5.39 3.27 2.31
C THR A 112 -5.93 4.69 2.18
N GLY A 113 -7.19 4.83 1.75
CA GLY A 113 -7.90 6.11 1.74
C GLY A 113 -8.05 6.67 3.16
N ALA A 114 -8.50 5.85 4.11
CA ALA A 114 -8.60 6.23 5.52
C ALA A 114 -7.23 6.55 6.13
N MET A 115 -6.17 5.77 5.81
CA MET A 115 -4.79 6.09 6.21
C MET A 115 -4.37 7.46 5.69
N TYR A 116 -4.61 7.77 4.43
CA TYR A 116 -4.27 9.06 3.84
C TYR A 116 -5.01 10.22 4.52
N LEU A 117 -6.29 10.05 4.83
CA LEU A 117 -7.09 11.06 5.53
C LEU A 117 -6.60 11.30 6.97
N THR A 118 -6.22 10.22 7.66
CA THR A 118 -5.77 10.26 9.07
C THR A 118 -4.26 10.46 9.24
N ARG A 119 -3.49 10.66 8.16
CA ARG A 119 -2.02 10.75 8.17
C ARG A 119 -1.45 11.82 9.11
N ARG A 120 -2.23 12.84 9.46
CA ARG A 120 -1.83 13.90 10.39
C ARG A 120 -2.05 13.53 11.86
N TRP A 121 -2.82 12.48 12.13
CA TRP A 121 -3.12 12.03 13.47
C TRP A 121 -2.00 11.10 13.97
N THR A 122 -1.14 11.65 14.80
CA THR A 122 0.01 10.92 15.30
C THR A 122 0.01 10.90 16.84
N VAL A 123 0.41 9.76 17.40
CA VAL A 123 0.64 9.59 18.83
C VAL A 123 2.16 9.58 19.05
N LYS A 124 2.69 10.56 19.74
CA LYS A 124 4.16 10.73 19.92
C LYS A 124 4.96 10.70 18.60
N GLY A 125 4.39 11.28 17.52
CA GLY A 125 5.01 11.31 16.20
C GLY A 125 4.86 10.04 15.34
N TYR A 126 4.19 9.01 15.86
CA TYR A 126 3.91 7.77 15.13
C TYR A 126 2.43 7.69 14.73
N PRO A 127 2.08 7.38 13.49
CA PRO A 127 0.71 7.35 12.99
C PRO A 127 -0.01 6.04 13.32
N LEU A 128 -0.12 5.73 14.62
CA LEU A 128 -0.64 4.45 15.11
C LEU A 128 -2.04 4.13 14.55
N LEU A 129 -2.94 5.13 14.55
CA LEU A 129 -4.29 4.95 14.01
C LEU A 129 -4.22 4.60 12.52
N GLY A 130 -3.45 5.36 11.73
CA GLY A 130 -3.25 5.08 10.30
C GLY A 130 -2.74 3.66 10.07
N MET A 131 -1.77 3.21 10.88
CA MET A 131 -1.20 1.86 10.77
C MET A 131 -2.19 0.74 11.07
N LEU A 132 -3.20 0.97 11.93
CA LEU A 132 -4.19 -0.05 12.29
C LEU A 132 -5.42 -0.07 11.36
N LEU A 133 -5.66 1.00 10.59
CA LEU A 133 -6.82 1.07 9.71
C LEU A 133 -6.92 -0.07 8.69
N PRO A 134 -5.84 -0.49 8.01
CA PRO A 134 -5.92 -1.64 7.11
C PRO A 134 -6.32 -2.93 7.83
N ALA A 135 -5.78 -3.17 9.02
CA ALA A 135 -6.16 -4.35 9.81
C ALA A 135 -7.65 -4.34 10.16
N ILE A 136 -8.21 -3.19 10.48
CA ILE A 136 -9.64 -3.05 10.81
C ILE A 136 -10.51 -3.22 9.56
N THR A 137 -10.19 -2.55 8.46
CA THR A 137 -10.98 -2.62 7.22
C THR A 137 -10.94 -4.00 6.58
N ASN A 138 -9.76 -4.63 6.52
CA ASN A 138 -9.62 -5.99 6.00
C ASN A 138 -10.30 -7.00 6.91
N ALA A 139 -10.19 -6.87 8.22
CA ALA A 139 -10.92 -7.74 9.16
C ALA A 139 -12.43 -7.72 8.91
N MET A 140 -13.01 -6.55 8.65
CA MET A 140 -14.44 -6.42 8.41
C MET A 140 -14.87 -6.96 7.05
N LEU A 141 -14.15 -6.61 5.98
CA LEU A 141 -14.55 -6.95 4.61
C LEU A 141 -14.08 -8.35 4.21
N VAL A 142 -12.79 -8.64 4.37
CA VAL A 142 -12.23 -9.95 4.03
C VAL A 142 -12.66 -11.01 5.05
N GLY A 143 -12.79 -10.66 6.33
CA GLY A 143 -13.35 -11.56 7.35
C GLY A 143 -14.79 -11.97 7.03
N TRP A 144 -15.61 -11.05 6.50
CA TRP A 144 -16.94 -11.37 6.00
C TRP A 144 -16.89 -12.30 4.80
N GLU A 145 -16.04 -12.04 3.82
CA GLU A 145 -15.85 -12.88 2.64
C GLU A 145 -15.42 -14.29 3.02
N LEU A 146 -14.42 -14.44 3.89
CA LEU A 146 -13.94 -15.74 4.37
C LEU A 146 -15.04 -16.51 5.10
N SER A 147 -15.90 -15.83 5.88
CA SER A 147 -17.00 -16.49 6.56
C SER A 147 -18.03 -17.07 5.60
N PHE A 148 -18.19 -16.45 4.43
CA PHE A 148 -19.08 -16.92 3.38
C PHE A 148 -18.53 -18.12 2.63
N TYR A 149 -17.22 -18.11 2.28
CA TYR A 149 -16.61 -19.17 1.45
C TYR A 149 -16.03 -20.33 2.26
N ILE A 150 -15.42 -20.05 3.41
CA ILE A 150 -14.69 -21.05 4.21
C ILE A 150 -15.54 -21.50 5.41
N GLY A 151 -16.45 -20.66 5.88
CA GLY A 151 -17.20 -20.93 7.11
C GLY A 151 -16.47 -20.44 8.36
N GLY A 152 -16.73 -21.06 9.52
CA GLY A 152 -16.06 -20.72 10.80
C GLY A 152 -16.59 -19.50 11.53
N GLY A 153 -17.51 -18.76 10.92
CA GLY A 153 -18.13 -17.58 11.52
C GLY A 153 -17.33 -16.29 11.32
N PHE A 154 -18.08 -15.19 11.18
CA PHE A 154 -17.51 -13.86 10.88
C PHE A 154 -16.45 -13.40 11.87
N TRP A 155 -16.74 -13.45 13.17
CA TRP A 155 -15.83 -12.90 14.18
C TRP A 155 -14.50 -13.63 14.27
N LEU A 156 -14.51 -14.95 14.06
CA LEU A 156 -13.29 -15.74 14.08
C LEU A 156 -12.39 -15.38 12.88
N ASN A 157 -12.95 -15.32 11.68
CA ASN A 157 -12.22 -14.95 10.48
C ASN A 157 -11.73 -13.50 10.54
N ALA A 158 -12.57 -12.57 10.99
CA ALA A 158 -12.20 -11.17 11.18
C ALA A 158 -11.02 -11.02 12.16
N MET A 159 -11.01 -11.78 13.25
CA MET A 159 -9.91 -11.78 14.21
C MET A 159 -8.61 -12.31 13.59
N TYR A 160 -8.66 -13.39 12.82
CA TYR A 160 -7.49 -13.94 12.14
C TYR A 160 -6.90 -12.97 11.12
N VAL A 161 -7.76 -12.33 10.31
CA VAL A 161 -7.33 -11.30 9.35
C VAL A 161 -6.71 -10.11 10.09
N ALA A 162 -7.38 -9.62 11.16
CA ALA A 162 -6.87 -8.49 11.95
C ALA A 162 -5.48 -8.76 12.53
N ILE A 163 -5.25 -9.96 13.07
CA ILE A 163 -3.95 -10.34 13.67
C ILE A 163 -2.87 -10.41 12.58
N GLY A 164 -3.15 -11.06 11.45
CA GLY A 164 -2.20 -11.16 10.34
C GLY A 164 -1.79 -9.80 9.78
N GLU A 165 -2.77 -8.95 9.49
CA GLU A 165 -2.57 -7.58 9.00
C GLU A 165 -1.83 -6.70 10.01
N ALA A 166 -2.26 -6.70 11.28
CA ALA A 166 -1.61 -5.92 12.31
C ALA A 166 -0.15 -6.35 12.52
N ALA A 167 0.14 -7.65 12.45
CA ALA A 167 1.51 -8.16 12.54
C ALA A 167 2.39 -7.62 11.41
N VAL A 168 1.92 -7.62 10.17
CA VAL A 168 2.66 -7.09 9.01
C VAL A 168 2.86 -5.58 9.11
N LEU A 169 1.80 -4.83 9.43
CA LEU A 169 1.85 -3.38 9.48
C LEU A 169 2.70 -2.85 10.63
N LEU A 170 2.57 -3.46 11.82
CA LEU A 170 3.34 -3.04 13.00
C LEU A 170 4.80 -3.51 12.96
N SER A 171 5.14 -4.55 12.18
CA SER A 171 6.53 -4.98 11.98
C SER A 171 7.13 -4.38 10.70
N LEU A 172 6.82 -4.96 9.53
CA LEU A 172 7.37 -4.55 8.24
C LEU A 172 6.94 -3.13 7.86
N GLY A 173 5.65 -2.78 8.06
CA GLY A 173 5.13 -1.45 7.78
C GLY A 173 5.82 -0.38 8.61
N THR A 174 6.05 -0.61 9.90
CA THR A 174 6.81 0.30 10.76
C THR A 174 8.24 0.47 10.28
N GLY A 175 8.89 -0.62 9.85
CA GLY A 175 10.23 -0.57 9.25
C GLY A 175 10.27 0.32 8.01
N VAL A 176 9.30 0.15 7.10
CA VAL A 176 9.15 1.00 5.89
C VAL A 176 8.91 2.46 6.27
N TYR A 177 8.03 2.74 7.24
CA TYR A 177 7.75 4.09 7.71
C TYR A 177 9.01 4.82 8.18
N TYR A 178 9.77 4.19 9.07
CA TYR A 178 11.00 4.79 9.58
C TYR A 178 12.10 4.88 8.52
N ALA A 179 12.20 3.93 7.59
CA ALA A 179 13.15 3.99 6.49
C ALA A 179 12.89 5.20 5.57
N ILE A 180 11.61 5.49 5.27
CA ILE A 180 11.21 6.67 4.49
C ILE A 180 11.56 7.95 5.24
N LYS A 181 11.23 8.02 6.53
CA LYS A 181 11.52 9.19 7.39
C LYS A 181 13.02 9.44 7.57
N ALA A 182 13.79 8.40 7.84
CA ALA A 182 15.25 8.52 8.05
C ALA A 182 15.98 9.02 6.79
N ARG A 183 15.49 8.67 5.61
CA ARG A 183 16.06 9.09 4.33
C ARG A 183 15.45 10.37 3.75
N ASN A 184 14.51 11.02 4.49
CA ASN A 184 13.75 12.19 4.01
C ASN A 184 13.09 12.00 2.63
N LEU A 185 12.72 10.76 2.29
CA LEU A 185 12.08 10.45 1.02
C LEU A 185 10.67 11.05 0.91
N ASP A 186 10.02 11.28 2.05
CA ASP A 186 8.74 11.99 2.14
C ASP A 186 8.76 13.41 1.56
N LYS A 187 9.94 14.06 1.52
CA LYS A 187 10.14 15.41 0.97
C LYS A 187 10.72 15.42 -0.43
N GLN A 188 11.37 14.34 -0.85
CA GLN A 188 12.09 14.26 -2.12
C GLN A 188 11.25 13.59 -3.22
N VAL A 189 10.43 12.61 -2.86
CA VAL A 189 9.72 11.77 -3.81
C VAL A 189 8.22 12.07 -3.82
N PHE A 190 7.64 12.44 -2.69
CA PHE A 190 6.21 12.66 -2.48
C PHE A 190 5.91 14.13 -2.18
#